data_59eee5f8599766bee400ef67421a784e
#
_entry.id   59eee5f8599766bee400ef67421a784e
#
_cell.length_a   1.000
_cell.length_b   1.000
_cell.length_c   1.000
_cell.angle_alpha   90.00
_cell.angle_beta   90.00
_cell.angle_gamma   90.00
#
_symmetry.space_group_name_H-M   'P 1'
#
loop_
_entity.id
_entity.type
_entity.pdbx_description
1 polymer ?
#
loop_
_entity_poly.entity_id
_entity_poly.type
_entity_poly.pdbx_seq_one_letter_code
_entity_poly.pdbx_strand_id
1 'polypeptide(L)'
;MNRLFIEPALGKGYPADESLKFLEKLQLQNKTWKYTDRLHFNFDFIGLQYYFPVVVKHNNYTPVVQATEVKAATRKVPYTAMGWEINADSFYRTIKKIWLYGGVKEIIITENGAAFKDELKNGVIDDAARIDYFKQHLQAVLKAKKEGVNIKGYFARTLMDNFEWSEGYRPRFGLVHVDAKTQLRTIKKSGYWWRDFLQ
;
A
#
# COMPACT_ATOMS: atom_id res chain seq x y z
N MET A 1 0.65 -15.68 -0.74
CA MET A 1 2.04 -15.24 -0.53
C MET A 1 2.25 -14.46 0.77
N ASN A 2 1.44 -13.45 1.13
CA ASN A 2 1.66 -12.63 2.34
C ASN A 2 1.77 -13.46 3.64
N ARG A 3 1.04 -14.56 3.77
CA ARG A 3 1.09 -15.45 4.92
C ARG A 3 2.49 -16.02 5.20
N LEU A 4 3.27 -16.29 4.13
CA LEU A 4 4.65 -16.81 4.23
C LEU A 4 5.59 -15.88 5.01
N PHE A 5 5.32 -14.59 5.05
CA PHE A 5 6.17 -13.60 5.73
C PHE A 5 5.58 -13.18 7.07
N ILE A 6 4.26 -12.97 7.14
CA ILE A 6 3.61 -12.44 8.33
C ILE A 6 3.46 -13.51 9.41
N GLU A 7 3.01 -14.72 9.06
CA GLU A 7 2.73 -15.76 10.06
C GLU A 7 3.97 -16.21 10.83
N PRO A 8 5.12 -16.50 10.18
CA PRO A 8 6.34 -16.83 10.92
C PRO A 8 6.81 -15.69 11.83
N ALA A 9 6.76 -14.45 11.34
CA ALA A 9 7.15 -13.29 12.12
C ALA A 9 6.27 -13.09 13.37
N LEU A 10 5.00 -13.49 13.31
CA LEU A 10 4.06 -13.49 14.43
C LEU A 10 4.14 -14.77 15.31
N GLY A 11 5.13 -15.63 15.10
CA GLY A 11 5.31 -16.86 15.86
C GLY A 11 4.35 -17.99 15.51
N LYS A 12 3.63 -17.89 14.40
CA LYS A 12 2.63 -18.90 13.98
C LYS A 12 3.21 -20.02 13.11
N GLY A 13 4.52 -19.98 12.82
CA GLY A 13 5.16 -20.86 11.88
C GLY A 13 4.75 -20.59 10.42
N TYR A 14 5.23 -21.41 9.51
CA TYR A 14 4.82 -21.32 8.10
C TYR A 14 3.42 -21.90 7.90
N PRO A 15 2.58 -21.26 7.06
CA PRO A 15 1.24 -21.77 6.81
C PRO A 15 1.27 -23.15 6.12
N ALA A 16 0.56 -24.11 6.69
CA ALA A 16 0.37 -25.44 6.11
C ALA A 16 -0.75 -25.41 5.05
N ASP A 17 -0.52 -24.71 3.94
CA ASP A 17 -1.48 -24.57 2.87
C ASP A 17 -1.07 -25.43 1.67
N GLU A 18 -2.00 -26.14 1.03
CA GLU A 18 -1.69 -26.98 -0.12
C GLU A 18 -1.03 -26.22 -1.27
N SER A 19 -1.40 -24.95 -1.44
CA SER A 19 -0.76 -24.07 -2.43
C SER A 19 0.74 -23.84 -2.16
N LEU A 20 1.21 -24.10 -0.93
CA LEU A 20 2.60 -23.96 -0.51
C LEU A 20 3.39 -25.27 -0.56
N LYS A 21 2.71 -26.42 -0.70
CA LYS A 21 3.37 -27.73 -0.91
C LYS A 21 4.29 -27.74 -2.12
N PHE A 22 3.98 -26.92 -3.12
CA PHE A 22 4.85 -26.72 -4.26
C PHE A 22 6.18 -26.03 -3.87
N LEU A 23 6.15 -25.05 -2.99
CA LEU A 23 7.36 -24.40 -2.47
C LEU A 23 8.18 -25.36 -1.60
N GLU A 24 7.52 -26.22 -0.84
CA GLU A 24 8.19 -27.30 -0.11
C GLU A 24 8.92 -28.24 -1.06
N LYS A 25 8.30 -28.60 -2.19
CA LYS A 25 8.95 -29.44 -3.21
C LYS A 25 10.16 -28.76 -3.87
N LEU A 26 10.11 -27.46 -4.10
CA LEU A 26 11.24 -26.70 -4.65
C LEU A 26 12.39 -26.52 -3.65
N GLN A 27 12.08 -26.55 -2.36
CA GLN A 27 13.05 -26.39 -1.27
C GLN A 27 13.50 -27.71 -0.64
N LEU A 28 13.08 -28.83 -1.21
CA LEU A 28 13.22 -30.19 -0.69
C LEU A 28 14.61 -30.62 -0.27
N GLN A 29 15.62 -29.85 -0.60
CA GLN A 29 17.00 -30.17 -0.23
C GLN A 29 17.60 -29.23 0.79
N ASN A 30 16.94 -28.12 1.11
CA ASN A 30 17.46 -27.15 2.05
C ASN A 30 16.74 -27.25 3.41
N LYS A 31 17.43 -27.74 4.41
CA LYS A 31 16.99 -27.88 5.82
C LYS A 31 16.66 -26.55 6.52
N THR A 32 16.45 -25.47 5.81
CA THR A 32 16.30 -24.10 6.30
C THR A 32 14.99 -23.83 7.05
N TRP A 33 13.95 -24.65 6.84
CA TRP A 33 12.69 -24.55 7.57
C TRP A 33 12.79 -24.86 9.08
N LYS A 34 13.92 -25.37 9.55
CA LYS A 34 14.15 -25.67 10.98
C LYS A 34 14.35 -24.45 11.87
N TYR A 35 14.36 -23.24 11.31
CA TYR A 35 14.66 -22.01 12.07
C TYR A 35 13.44 -21.12 12.29
N THR A 36 12.22 -21.66 12.17
CA THR A 36 10.97 -20.90 12.37
C THR A 36 10.88 -20.25 13.75
N ASP A 37 11.44 -20.89 14.78
CA ASP A 37 11.42 -20.39 16.16
C ASP A 37 12.23 -19.09 16.32
N ARG A 38 13.16 -18.82 15.40
CA ARG A 38 13.99 -17.59 15.38
C ARG A 38 13.34 -16.45 14.63
N LEU A 39 12.21 -16.67 13.95
CA LEU A 39 11.51 -15.67 13.15
C LEU A 39 10.41 -14.95 13.94
N HIS A 40 10.13 -15.40 15.16
CA HIS A 40 9.17 -14.72 16.02
C HIS A 40 9.76 -13.44 16.60
N PHE A 41 9.08 -12.33 16.39
CA PHE A 41 9.45 -11.04 16.94
C PHE A 41 8.31 -10.47 17.78
N ASN A 42 8.66 -9.89 18.92
CA ASN A 42 7.70 -9.17 19.75
C ASN A 42 7.62 -7.71 19.26
N PHE A 43 6.86 -7.47 18.20
CA PHE A 43 6.71 -6.14 17.61
C PHE A 43 5.97 -5.18 18.53
N ASP A 44 6.32 -3.90 18.50
CA ASP A 44 5.52 -2.84 19.08
C ASP A 44 4.35 -2.50 18.13
N PHE A 45 4.62 -2.42 16.83
CA PHE A 45 3.61 -2.16 15.80
C PHE A 45 3.95 -2.84 14.48
N ILE A 46 2.96 -2.92 13.59
CA ILE A 46 3.17 -3.25 12.17
C ILE A 46 3.00 -1.98 11.34
N GLY A 47 4.03 -1.63 10.55
CA GLY A 47 3.96 -0.62 9.52
C GLY A 47 3.28 -1.17 8.27
N LEU A 48 2.17 -0.57 7.84
CA LEU A 48 1.43 -0.95 6.65
C LEU A 48 1.56 0.11 5.57
N GLN A 49 2.14 -0.27 4.44
CA GLN A 49 2.11 0.50 3.20
C GLN A 49 1.00 -0.04 2.30
N TYR A 50 0.18 0.86 1.75
CA TYR A 50 -0.87 0.47 0.82
C TYR A 50 -1.01 1.48 -0.31
N TYR A 51 -1.03 1.00 -1.53
CA TYR A 51 -1.24 1.81 -2.73
C TYR A 51 -2.40 1.31 -3.59
N PHE A 52 -2.44 0.00 -3.88
CA PHE A 52 -3.45 -0.59 -4.73
C PHE A 52 -3.57 -2.11 -4.52
N PRO A 53 -4.72 -2.72 -4.87
CA PRO A 53 -4.85 -4.17 -4.93
C PRO A 53 -4.25 -4.72 -6.21
N VAL A 54 -3.56 -5.83 -6.14
CA VAL A 54 -3.16 -6.59 -7.32
C VAL A 54 -4.28 -7.57 -7.67
N VAL A 55 -4.95 -7.34 -8.78
CA VAL A 55 -5.96 -8.25 -9.32
C VAL A 55 -5.29 -9.21 -10.29
N VAL A 56 -5.51 -10.50 -10.09
CA VAL A 56 -4.87 -11.55 -10.89
C VAL A 56 -5.90 -12.49 -11.53
N LYS A 57 -5.55 -13.05 -12.66
CA LYS A 57 -6.25 -14.17 -13.27
C LYS A 57 -5.32 -15.37 -13.38
N HIS A 58 -5.91 -16.57 -13.40
CA HIS A 58 -5.15 -17.80 -13.58
C HIS A 58 -4.36 -17.79 -14.90
N ASN A 59 -3.13 -18.28 -14.85
CA ASN A 59 -2.24 -18.39 -16.01
C ASN A 59 -1.26 -19.55 -15.81
N ASN A 60 -1.46 -20.63 -16.56
CA ASN A 60 -0.62 -21.83 -16.50
C ASN A 60 0.84 -21.58 -16.93
N TYR A 61 1.08 -20.55 -17.72
CA TYR A 61 2.42 -20.22 -18.24
C TYR A 61 3.27 -19.43 -17.27
N THR A 62 2.72 -18.95 -16.16
CA THR A 62 3.49 -18.25 -15.13
C THR A 62 3.95 -19.27 -14.08
N PRO A 63 5.27 -19.59 -14.02
CA PRO A 63 5.80 -20.56 -13.08
C PRO A 63 5.47 -20.15 -11.63
N VAL A 64 5.33 -21.15 -10.75
CA VAL A 64 5.13 -21.01 -9.30
C VAL A 64 3.78 -20.37 -8.94
N VAL A 65 3.50 -19.16 -9.38
CA VAL A 65 2.32 -18.37 -8.95
C VAL A 65 1.07 -18.74 -9.77
N GLN A 66 1.26 -19.27 -10.99
CA GLN A 66 0.20 -19.61 -11.95
C GLN A 66 -0.85 -18.51 -12.11
N ALA A 67 -0.40 -17.26 -12.05
CA ALA A 67 -1.27 -16.11 -12.14
C ALA A 67 -0.58 -14.96 -12.89
N THR A 68 -1.37 -14.16 -13.57
CA THR A 68 -0.93 -12.92 -14.23
C THR A 68 -1.81 -11.75 -13.79
N GLU A 69 -1.21 -10.57 -13.68
CA GLU A 69 -1.94 -9.37 -13.30
C GLU A 69 -2.95 -8.95 -14.39
N VAL A 70 -4.10 -8.47 -13.93
CA VAL A 70 -5.12 -7.82 -14.77
C VAL A 70 -5.10 -6.32 -14.46
N LYS A 71 -4.51 -5.55 -15.36
CA LYS A 71 -4.33 -4.09 -15.18
C LYS A 71 -5.66 -3.37 -14.95
N ALA A 72 -5.66 -2.34 -14.09
CA ALA A 72 -6.83 -1.52 -13.79
C ALA A 72 -7.46 -0.92 -15.05
N ALA A 73 -6.65 -0.40 -15.97
CA ALA A 73 -7.11 0.19 -17.21
C ALA A 73 -7.98 -0.75 -18.08
N THR A 74 -7.79 -2.08 -17.97
CA THR A 74 -8.59 -3.06 -18.74
C THR A 74 -9.91 -3.43 -18.06
N ARG A 75 -10.13 -3.01 -16.79
CA ARG A 75 -11.26 -3.38 -15.96
C ARG A 75 -12.31 -2.28 -15.77
N LYS A 76 -12.12 -1.11 -16.41
CA LYS A 76 -13.01 0.06 -16.28
C LYS A 76 -13.19 0.54 -14.83
N VAL A 77 -12.13 0.45 -14.02
CA VAL A 77 -12.08 0.98 -12.65
C VAL A 77 -11.25 2.24 -12.58
N PRO A 78 -11.44 3.13 -11.58
CA PRO A 78 -10.60 4.31 -11.41
C PRO A 78 -9.16 3.90 -11.10
N TYR A 79 -8.19 4.63 -11.68
CA TYR A 79 -6.77 4.38 -11.46
C TYR A 79 -5.94 5.67 -11.47
N THR A 80 -4.77 5.60 -10.86
CA THR A 80 -3.81 6.69 -10.71
C THR A 80 -2.99 6.90 -12.00
N ALA A 81 -2.16 7.94 -12.03
CA ALA A 81 -1.21 8.16 -13.12
C ALA A 81 -0.17 7.03 -13.27
N MET A 82 0.01 6.21 -12.23
CA MET A 82 0.83 4.99 -12.26
C MET A 82 0.10 3.78 -12.83
N GLY A 83 -1.18 3.90 -13.19
CA GLY A 83 -2.01 2.78 -13.62
C GLY A 83 -2.51 1.91 -12.45
N TRP A 84 -2.35 2.35 -11.21
CA TRP A 84 -2.76 1.62 -10.01
C TRP A 84 -4.23 1.87 -9.70
N GLU A 85 -4.99 0.80 -9.45
CA GLU A 85 -6.40 0.90 -9.09
C GLU A 85 -6.61 1.68 -7.80
N ILE A 86 -7.56 2.60 -7.80
CA ILE A 86 -7.99 3.33 -6.60
C ILE A 86 -9.09 2.51 -5.93
N ASN A 87 -8.81 1.90 -4.77
CA ASN A 87 -9.74 1.01 -4.09
C ASN A 87 -9.58 1.06 -2.57
N ALA A 88 -10.32 1.96 -1.93
CA ALA A 88 -10.29 2.13 -0.49
C ALA A 88 -10.93 0.96 0.27
N ASP A 89 -11.88 0.21 -0.32
CA ASP A 89 -12.46 -0.97 0.31
C ASP A 89 -11.43 -2.10 0.40
N SER A 90 -10.60 -2.29 -0.62
CA SER A 90 -9.49 -3.23 -0.57
C SER A 90 -8.46 -2.84 0.51
N PHE A 91 -8.23 -1.54 0.72
CA PHE A 91 -7.40 -1.06 1.82
C PHE A 91 -7.99 -1.42 3.18
N TYR A 92 -9.27 -1.13 3.39
CA TYR A 92 -9.97 -1.53 4.60
C TYR A 92 -9.85 -3.05 4.86
N ARG A 93 -10.09 -3.88 3.84
CA ARG A 93 -9.97 -5.34 3.98
C ARG A 93 -8.53 -5.76 4.31
N THR A 94 -7.53 -5.09 3.76
CA THR A 94 -6.13 -5.37 4.05
C THR A 94 -5.80 -5.07 5.51
N ILE A 95 -6.25 -3.93 6.04
CA ILE A 95 -6.10 -3.57 7.45
C ILE A 95 -6.76 -4.63 8.35
N LYS A 96 -8.01 -4.98 8.06
CA LYS A 96 -8.75 -6.01 8.83
C LYS A 96 -8.06 -7.36 8.77
N LYS A 97 -7.58 -7.76 7.60
CA LYS A 97 -6.87 -9.03 7.42
C LYS A 97 -5.59 -9.10 8.26
N ILE A 98 -4.80 -8.04 8.29
CA ILE A 98 -3.57 -7.99 9.09
C ILE A 98 -3.92 -8.06 10.59
N TRP A 99 -4.92 -7.31 11.02
CA TRP A 99 -5.39 -7.33 12.40
C TRP A 99 -5.87 -8.72 12.86
N LEU A 100 -6.58 -9.43 11.99
CA LEU A 100 -7.12 -10.76 12.25
C LEU A 100 -6.08 -11.88 12.34
N TYR A 101 -4.83 -11.64 11.93
CA TYR A 101 -3.77 -12.63 12.20
C TYR A 101 -3.56 -12.86 13.71
N GLY A 102 -3.91 -11.90 14.57
CA GLY A 102 -3.63 -11.94 16.01
C GLY A 102 -2.14 -11.76 16.32
N GLY A 103 -1.85 -11.32 17.53
CA GLY A 103 -0.49 -10.96 17.94
C GLY A 103 -0.01 -9.58 17.44
N VAL A 104 -0.79 -8.90 16.60
CA VAL A 104 -0.57 -7.52 16.20
C VAL A 104 -1.07 -6.59 17.28
N LYS A 105 -0.19 -5.79 17.89
CA LYS A 105 -0.55 -4.86 18.97
C LYS A 105 -1.11 -3.55 18.42
N GLU A 106 -0.48 -3.02 17.39
CA GLU A 106 -0.79 -1.74 16.76
C GLU A 106 -0.51 -1.79 15.27
N ILE A 107 -1.25 -0.99 14.49
CA ILE A 107 -1.00 -0.75 13.08
C ILE A 107 -0.70 0.74 12.88
N ILE A 108 0.35 1.05 12.16
CA ILE A 108 0.65 2.39 11.65
C ILE A 108 0.60 2.32 10.13
N ILE A 109 -0.23 3.15 9.50
CA ILE A 109 -0.18 3.31 8.05
C ILE A 109 1.03 4.17 7.73
N THR A 110 2.12 3.54 7.33
CA THR A 110 3.41 4.20 7.09
C THR A 110 3.52 4.84 5.73
N GLU A 111 2.71 4.37 4.76
CA GLU A 111 2.57 5.03 3.47
C GLU A 111 1.19 4.76 2.86
N ASN A 112 0.54 5.82 2.41
CA ASN A 112 -0.62 5.77 1.53
C ASN A 112 -0.71 7.06 0.72
N GLY A 113 -0.85 6.96 -0.60
CA GLY A 113 -0.89 8.10 -1.50
C GLY A 113 -1.08 7.70 -2.95
N ALA A 114 -1.25 8.69 -3.81
CA ALA A 114 -1.48 8.46 -5.23
C ALA A 114 -0.83 9.55 -6.10
N ALA A 115 -0.30 9.14 -7.25
CA ALA A 115 0.16 10.07 -8.27
C ALA A 115 -0.99 10.43 -9.20
N PHE A 116 -1.10 11.73 -9.51
CA PHE A 116 -2.02 12.25 -10.50
C PHE A 116 -1.29 13.15 -11.50
N LYS A 117 -1.96 13.49 -12.60
CA LYS A 117 -1.47 14.48 -13.56
C LYS A 117 -1.75 15.87 -12.98
N ASP A 118 -0.76 16.45 -12.34
CA ASP A 118 -0.86 17.76 -11.76
C ASP A 118 -0.42 18.81 -12.79
N GLU A 119 -1.25 19.82 -13.01
CA GLU A 119 -0.96 20.92 -13.93
C GLU A 119 -0.95 22.24 -13.15
N LEU A 120 0.15 22.98 -13.28
CA LEU A 120 0.24 24.35 -12.72
C LEU A 120 -0.46 25.32 -13.68
N LYS A 121 -1.61 25.86 -13.26
CA LYS A 121 -2.37 26.87 -14.01
C LYS A 121 -2.55 28.11 -13.15
N ASN A 122 -2.05 29.26 -13.66
CA ASN A 122 -2.17 30.55 -12.95
C ASN A 122 -1.66 30.50 -11.48
N GLY A 123 -0.54 29.79 -11.24
CA GLY A 123 0.03 29.66 -9.90
C GLY A 123 -0.68 28.67 -8.98
N VAL A 124 -1.70 27.97 -9.45
CA VAL A 124 -2.51 27.00 -8.68
C VAL A 124 -2.44 25.62 -9.29
N ILE A 125 -2.36 24.60 -8.44
CA ILE A 125 -2.52 23.19 -8.84
C ILE A 125 -3.79 22.66 -8.19
N ASP A 126 -4.79 22.40 -9.06
CA ASP A 126 -6.04 21.79 -8.66
C ASP A 126 -5.95 20.27 -8.77
N ASP A 127 -5.66 19.63 -7.64
CA ASP A 127 -5.54 18.19 -7.52
C ASP A 127 -6.71 17.56 -6.72
N ALA A 128 -7.93 17.97 -7.03
CA ALA A 128 -9.16 17.48 -6.37
C ALA A 128 -9.24 15.95 -6.33
N ALA A 129 -8.79 15.26 -7.37
CA ALA A 129 -8.75 13.80 -7.39
C ALA A 129 -7.87 13.20 -6.28
N ARG A 130 -6.76 13.88 -5.88
CA ARG A 130 -5.93 13.46 -4.75
C ARG A 130 -6.65 13.69 -3.42
N ILE A 131 -7.40 14.77 -3.29
CA ILE A 131 -8.24 15.01 -2.10
C ILE A 131 -9.28 13.90 -1.96
N ASP A 132 -9.97 13.53 -3.04
CA ASP A 132 -10.96 12.46 -3.02
C ASP A 132 -10.34 11.10 -2.70
N TYR A 133 -9.15 10.82 -3.22
CA TYR A 133 -8.38 9.63 -2.85
C TYR A 133 -8.14 9.58 -1.34
N PHE A 134 -7.62 10.65 -0.74
CA PHE A 134 -7.34 10.68 0.69
C PHE A 134 -8.62 10.58 1.52
N LYS A 135 -9.71 11.26 1.14
CA LYS A 135 -10.99 11.15 1.83
C LYS A 135 -11.48 9.70 1.91
N GLN A 136 -11.49 8.99 0.79
CA GLN A 136 -11.93 7.61 0.73
C GLN A 136 -11.04 6.67 1.57
N HIS A 137 -9.71 6.83 1.48
CA HIS A 137 -8.77 5.98 2.21
C HIS A 137 -8.77 6.26 3.71
N LEU A 138 -8.87 7.52 4.13
CA LEU A 138 -9.04 7.88 5.55
C LEU A 138 -10.36 7.37 6.12
N GLN A 139 -11.45 7.41 5.35
CA GLN A 139 -12.73 6.80 5.76
C GLN A 139 -12.58 5.29 5.98
N ALA A 140 -11.82 4.59 5.13
CA ALA A 140 -11.52 3.17 5.29
C ALA A 140 -10.73 2.89 6.58
N VAL A 141 -9.73 3.71 6.90
CA VAL A 141 -8.96 3.65 8.14
C VAL A 141 -9.85 3.89 9.35
N LEU A 142 -10.65 4.94 9.34
CA LEU A 142 -11.57 5.28 10.43
C LEU A 142 -12.62 4.20 10.66
N LYS A 143 -13.14 3.59 9.59
CA LYS A 143 -14.06 2.45 9.67
C LYS A 143 -13.39 1.28 10.39
N ALA A 144 -12.19 0.89 9.98
CA ALA A 144 -11.46 -0.19 10.63
C ALA A 144 -11.18 0.10 12.11
N LYS A 145 -10.81 1.35 12.43
CA LYS A 145 -10.57 1.80 13.81
C LYS A 145 -11.84 1.72 14.66
N LYS A 146 -12.99 2.15 14.14
CA LYS A 146 -14.30 2.03 14.81
C LYS A 146 -14.68 0.56 15.09
N GLU A 147 -14.21 -0.36 14.28
CA GLU A 147 -14.42 -1.79 14.42
C GLU A 147 -13.36 -2.50 15.29
N GLY A 148 -12.60 -1.75 16.08
CA GLY A 148 -11.67 -2.25 17.08
C GLY A 148 -10.24 -2.50 16.60
N VAL A 149 -9.87 -2.10 15.40
CA VAL A 149 -8.46 -2.16 14.97
C VAL A 149 -7.66 -1.04 15.62
N ASN A 150 -6.58 -1.38 16.33
CA ASN A 150 -5.73 -0.39 17.00
C ASN A 150 -4.81 0.32 16.00
N ILE A 151 -5.34 1.33 15.30
CA ILE A 151 -4.57 2.15 14.36
C ILE A 151 -4.09 3.41 15.06
N LYS A 152 -2.77 3.63 15.11
CA LYS A 152 -2.12 4.73 15.84
C LYS A 152 -1.64 5.87 14.97
N GLY A 153 -1.41 5.64 13.69
CA GLY A 153 -0.90 6.69 12.82
C GLY A 153 -1.23 6.46 11.35
N TYR A 154 -1.18 7.57 10.59
CA TYR A 154 -1.32 7.57 9.16
C TYR A 154 -0.35 8.59 8.55
N PHE A 155 0.48 8.15 7.62
CA PHE A 155 1.42 8.98 6.90
C PHE A 155 1.02 9.08 5.43
N ALA A 156 0.69 10.29 5.00
CA ALA A 156 0.40 10.58 3.61
C ALA A 156 1.68 10.57 2.79
N ARG A 157 1.70 9.81 1.71
CA ARG A 157 2.78 9.86 0.74
C ARG A 157 2.39 10.79 -0.41
N THR A 158 3.06 11.93 -0.56
CA THR A 158 4.23 12.40 0.18
C THR A 158 4.15 13.92 0.34
N LEU A 159 4.98 14.52 1.18
CA LEU A 159 4.96 15.96 1.38
C LEU A 159 5.28 16.73 0.09
N MET A 160 6.35 16.37 -0.62
CA MET A 160 6.79 17.05 -1.84
C MET A 160 6.96 16.05 -2.98
N ASP A 161 6.71 16.50 -4.22
CA ASP A 161 7.10 15.71 -5.39
C ASP A 161 8.59 15.39 -5.33
N ASN A 162 8.94 14.13 -5.59
CA ASN A 162 10.30 13.62 -5.47
C ASN A 162 10.66 12.68 -6.61
N PHE A 163 11.87 12.14 -6.55
CA PHE A 163 12.35 11.11 -7.46
C PHE A 163 11.69 9.77 -7.14
N GLU A 164 10.94 9.21 -8.10
CA GLU A 164 10.19 7.95 -7.95
C GLU A 164 10.93 6.80 -8.63
N TRP A 165 12.08 6.43 -8.10
CA TRP A 165 12.87 5.28 -8.53
C TRP A 165 13.00 5.18 -10.07
N SER A 166 12.59 4.07 -10.67
CA SER A 166 12.63 3.84 -12.13
C SER A 166 11.76 4.79 -12.95
N GLU A 167 10.79 5.46 -12.33
CA GLU A 167 9.89 6.41 -12.97
C GLU A 167 10.44 7.84 -13.00
N GLY A 168 11.53 8.11 -12.29
CA GLY A 168 12.16 9.42 -12.19
C GLY A 168 11.26 10.49 -11.57
N TYR A 169 11.28 11.70 -12.10
CA TYR A 169 10.46 12.83 -11.61
C TYR A 169 9.09 12.94 -12.28
N ARG A 170 8.70 11.97 -13.09
CA ARG A 170 7.43 12.00 -13.83
C ARG A 170 6.18 11.87 -12.92
N PRO A 171 6.13 10.91 -11.96
CA PRO A 171 4.97 10.79 -11.06
C PRO A 171 4.93 11.94 -10.04
N ARG A 172 3.73 12.44 -9.79
CA ARG A 172 3.46 13.54 -8.87
C ARG A 172 2.65 13.04 -7.68
N PHE A 173 3.35 12.64 -6.60
CA PHE A 173 2.71 12.16 -5.37
C PHE A 173 2.54 13.25 -4.32
N GLY A 174 3.35 14.32 -4.38
CA GLY A 174 3.44 15.34 -3.36
C GLY A 174 2.15 16.11 -3.10
N LEU A 175 2.00 16.58 -1.87
CA LEU A 175 1.06 17.65 -1.50
C LEU A 175 1.60 19.02 -1.94
N VAL A 176 2.92 19.10 -2.15
CA VAL A 176 3.63 20.25 -2.69
C VAL A 176 4.24 19.83 -4.03
N HIS A 177 3.92 20.59 -5.06
CA HIS A 177 4.56 20.45 -6.37
C HIS A 177 5.97 20.99 -6.31
N VAL A 178 6.91 20.26 -6.94
CA VAL A 178 8.29 20.70 -7.13
C VAL A 178 8.60 20.72 -8.62
N ASP A 179 8.94 21.88 -9.15
CA ASP A 179 9.50 21.98 -10.47
C ASP A 179 10.94 21.46 -10.47
N ALA A 180 11.20 20.38 -11.23
CA ALA A 180 12.49 19.70 -11.18
C ALA A 180 13.66 20.55 -11.71
N LYS A 181 13.38 21.57 -12.55
CA LYS A 181 14.42 22.43 -13.14
C LYS A 181 14.70 23.64 -12.27
N THR A 182 13.64 24.33 -11.84
CA THR A 182 13.76 25.61 -11.10
C THR A 182 13.79 25.41 -9.59
N GLN A 183 13.40 24.21 -9.10
CA GLN A 183 13.23 23.89 -7.69
C GLN A 183 12.16 24.75 -6.97
N LEU A 184 11.31 25.43 -7.74
CA LEU A 184 10.17 26.16 -7.18
C LEU A 184 9.15 25.19 -6.58
N ARG A 185 8.62 25.55 -5.44
CA ARG A 185 7.65 24.77 -4.68
C ARG A 185 6.30 25.47 -4.65
N THR A 186 5.25 24.76 -5.04
CA THR A 186 3.88 25.27 -5.04
C THR A 186 2.99 24.32 -4.24
N ILE A 187 2.35 24.80 -3.20
CA ILE A 187 1.41 23.99 -2.40
C ILE A 187 0.20 23.70 -3.29
N LYS A 188 -0.18 22.42 -3.38
CA LYS A 188 -1.37 21.97 -4.13
C LYS A 188 -2.64 22.15 -3.29
N LYS A 189 -3.82 22.09 -3.90
CA LYS A 189 -5.09 22.12 -3.15
C LYS A 189 -5.15 21.03 -2.08
N SER A 190 -4.64 19.85 -2.37
CA SER A 190 -4.55 18.76 -1.38
C SER A 190 -3.67 19.10 -0.18
N GLY A 191 -2.61 19.90 -0.35
CA GLY A 191 -1.78 20.36 0.75
C GLY A 191 -2.54 21.30 1.69
N TYR A 192 -3.30 22.23 1.14
CA TYR A 192 -4.17 23.09 1.94
C TYR A 192 -5.29 22.29 2.61
N TRP A 193 -5.92 21.34 1.90
CA TRP A 193 -6.93 20.45 2.47
C TRP A 193 -6.38 19.63 3.66
N TRP A 194 -5.15 19.10 3.57
CA TRP A 194 -4.50 18.40 4.68
C TRP A 194 -4.25 19.30 5.88
N ARG A 195 -3.77 20.54 5.67
CA ARG A 195 -3.60 21.51 6.73
C ARG A 195 -4.91 21.74 7.48
N ASP A 196 -6.01 21.97 6.75
CA ASP A 196 -7.30 22.26 7.33
C ASP A 196 -7.94 21.03 8.00
N PHE A 197 -7.64 19.82 7.50
CA PHE A 197 -8.08 18.56 8.09
C PHE A 197 -7.39 18.22 9.41
N LEU A 198 -6.17 18.69 9.64
CA LEU A 198 -5.39 18.41 10.85
C LEU A 198 -5.60 19.44 11.98
N GLN A 199 -6.32 20.53 11.71
CA GLN A 199 -6.73 21.53 12.70
C GLN A 199 -7.99 21.09 13.44
#